data_8dabb2d5f749c41f3ce8ebae9278b323
#
_entry.id   8dabb2d5f749c41f3ce8ebae9278b323
#
_cell.length_a   1.000
_cell.length_b   1.000
_cell.length_c   1.000
_cell.angle_alpha   90.00
_cell.angle_beta   90.00
_cell.angle_gamma   90.00
#
_symmetry.space_group_name_H-M   'P 1'
#
loop_
_entity.id
_entity.type
_entity.pdbx_description
1 polymer ?
#
loop_
_entity_poly.entity_id
_entity_poly.type
_entity_poly.pdbx_seq_one_letter_code
_entity_poly.pdbx_strand_id
1 'polypeptide(L)'
;MYKNILEYLEETKQKYPNKLAFVDAKREATYEEIVENSRKIGMALAKKRIEHKPIAIFIDKTVNCLESMFGVLYGGGFYTIIDTKSPIERINLILNTLEPAIVITDNKNLSKAKEYGIADNILIYEEMLQEKINNEELNNIRNKMIDTDPMYVLFTSGSTGIPKGTVISHKAVISYANWATTTFEITSDTIWGSQTPFYFSMSITDVFSTVLSGATFYIIPKMYFSFPIKLLEFINEKKINTIYWVPSALCIVANFKALDEIELPNLKKVLFAGEVMPVKQLNMWIEKLPNTMFANLFGPTETTDICTYYIVNRKFNNDESLPIGQACNNCDVMIVKEDGTEANIDEDGELCVRGSFLASGYYNNPEKTASVFVQNPLNKCYLETVYKTGDIVKYNDRGELIYLSRKDFQIKHMGYRIELGEIENAANNIEGIIICACVYDIEKSQIVLFYQGDELEENDVLSAIKNKVPTYMCPNKIVKLLRMPYNANGKIDRVNLKNMLK
;
A
#
# COMPACT_ATOMS: atom_id res chain seq x y z
N MET A 1 21.58 9.85 15.88
CA MET A 1 20.95 9.41 14.60
C MET A 1 20.31 8.05 14.88
N TYR A 2 19.01 7.90 14.60
CA TYR A 2 18.31 6.63 14.79
C TYR A 2 18.71 5.63 13.69
N LYS A 3 18.99 4.39 14.10
CA LYS A 3 19.41 3.31 13.19
C LYS A 3 18.24 2.43 12.75
N ASN A 4 17.19 2.37 13.56
CA ASN A 4 16.01 1.55 13.26
C ASN A 4 14.75 2.15 13.88
N ILE A 5 13.60 1.71 13.40
CA ILE A 5 12.30 2.22 13.83
C ILE A 5 11.98 1.94 15.29
N LEU A 6 12.58 0.88 15.87
CA LEU A 6 12.36 0.50 17.27
C LEU A 6 12.90 1.55 18.24
N GLU A 7 13.92 2.32 17.87
CA GLU A 7 14.44 3.40 18.72
C GLU A 7 13.37 4.48 18.92
N TYR A 8 12.60 4.83 17.90
CA TYR A 8 11.46 5.72 18.02
C TYR A 8 10.34 5.11 18.88
N LEU A 9 10.02 3.84 18.68
CA LEU A 9 8.99 3.16 19.46
C LEU A 9 9.33 3.14 20.96
N GLU A 10 10.59 2.85 21.30
CA GLU A 10 11.09 2.85 22.67
C GLU A 10 11.06 4.25 23.31
N GLU A 11 11.48 5.27 22.56
CA GLU A 11 11.45 6.65 23.03
C GLU A 11 10.01 7.12 23.26
N THR A 12 9.12 6.80 22.35
CA THR A 12 7.70 7.15 22.46
C THR A 12 7.04 6.44 23.63
N LYS A 13 7.37 5.15 23.85
CA LYS A 13 6.93 4.40 25.03
C LYS A 13 7.43 5.03 26.34
N GLN A 14 8.67 5.53 26.36
CA GLN A 14 9.18 6.22 27.56
C GLN A 14 8.40 7.51 27.86
N LYS A 15 8.01 8.26 26.81
CA LYS A 15 7.25 9.52 26.97
C LYS A 15 5.78 9.28 27.33
N TYR A 16 5.17 8.23 26.77
CA TYR A 16 3.72 8.00 26.82
C TYR A 16 3.36 6.54 27.16
N PRO A 17 3.90 5.91 28.23
CA PRO A 17 3.73 4.46 28.47
C PRO A 17 2.26 4.01 28.52
N ASN A 18 1.42 4.75 29.23
CA ASN A 18 0.02 4.40 29.47
C ASN A 18 -0.96 4.95 28.43
N LYS A 19 -0.47 5.64 27.40
CA LYS A 19 -1.32 6.18 26.36
C LYS A 19 -1.69 5.08 25.37
N LEU A 20 -2.95 5.12 24.87
CA LEU A 20 -3.39 4.24 23.79
C LEU A 20 -2.55 4.49 22.53
N ALA A 21 -1.93 3.44 22.05
CA ALA A 21 -1.15 3.44 20.80
C ALA A 21 -2.02 2.92 19.66
N PHE A 22 -2.50 1.69 19.76
CA PHE A 22 -3.25 1.02 18.70
C PHE A 22 -4.53 0.38 19.27
N VAL A 23 -5.63 0.55 18.53
CA VAL A 23 -6.95 0.09 18.94
C VAL A 23 -7.63 -0.61 17.77
N ASP A 24 -8.15 -1.81 18.00
CA ASP A 24 -9.02 -2.52 17.08
C ASP A 24 -10.41 -2.80 17.73
N ALA A 25 -11.27 -3.51 17.01
CA ALA A 25 -12.63 -3.82 17.50
C ALA A 25 -12.67 -4.71 18.75
N LYS A 26 -11.55 -5.34 19.13
CA LYS A 26 -11.49 -6.32 20.22
C LYS A 26 -10.57 -5.89 21.36
N ARG A 27 -9.59 -5.04 21.06
CA ARG A 27 -8.52 -4.70 21.98
C ARG A 27 -8.07 -3.26 21.83
N GLU A 28 -7.80 -2.64 22.96
CA GLU A 28 -7.07 -1.39 23.11
C GLU A 28 -5.69 -1.72 23.66
N ALA A 29 -4.63 -1.17 23.09
CA ALA A 29 -3.26 -1.40 23.54
C ALA A 29 -2.52 -0.10 23.77
N THR A 30 -1.86 0.04 24.91
CA THR A 30 -0.99 1.14 25.26
C THR A 30 0.39 0.97 24.61
N TYR A 31 1.19 2.05 24.58
CA TYR A 31 2.57 1.97 24.09
C TYR A 31 3.43 0.97 24.88
N GLU A 32 3.19 0.86 26.20
CA GLU A 32 3.90 -0.10 27.04
C GLU A 32 3.56 -1.54 26.66
N GLU A 33 2.26 -1.86 26.49
CA GLU A 33 1.82 -3.20 26.06
C GLU A 33 2.32 -3.57 24.68
N ILE A 34 2.31 -2.64 23.73
CA ILE A 34 2.86 -2.87 22.39
C ILE A 34 4.34 -3.23 22.47
N VAL A 35 5.14 -2.46 23.21
CA VAL A 35 6.58 -2.75 23.34
C VAL A 35 6.84 -4.06 24.07
N GLU A 36 6.12 -4.32 25.19
CA GLU A 36 6.29 -5.54 25.96
C GLU A 36 5.96 -6.79 25.13
N ASN A 37 4.80 -6.82 24.47
CA ASN A 37 4.38 -7.95 23.65
C ASN A 37 5.29 -8.13 22.44
N SER A 38 5.69 -7.05 21.76
CA SER A 38 6.64 -7.12 20.66
C SER A 38 8.01 -7.67 21.09
N ARG A 39 8.49 -7.33 22.30
CA ARG A 39 9.73 -7.90 22.84
C ARG A 39 9.61 -9.39 23.16
N LYS A 40 8.44 -9.86 23.68
CA LYS A 40 8.18 -11.28 23.88
C LYS A 40 8.23 -12.06 22.57
N ILE A 41 7.57 -11.51 21.52
CA ILE A 41 7.61 -12.07 20.17
C ILE A 41 9.06 -12.08 19.64
N GLY A 42 9.78 -10.96 19.82
CA GLY A 42 11.20 -10.86 19.43
C GLY A 42 12.09 -11.91 20.10
N MET A 43 11.83 -12.23 21.39
CA MET A 43 12.54 -13.31 22.10
C MET A 43 12.25 -14.70 21.53
N ALA A 44 10.99 -15.01 21.20
CA ALA A 44 10.64 -16.26 20.54
C ALA A 44 11.40 -16.43 19.22
N LEU A 45 11.52 -15.34 18.47
CA LEU A 45 12.21 -15.30 17.18
C LEU A 45 13.74 -15.35 17.33
N ALA A 46 14.32 -14.65 18.31
CA ALA A 46 15.77 -14.65 18.58
C ALA A 46 16.29 -16.08 18.83
N LYS A 47 15.54 -16.89 19.58
CA LYS A 47 15.86 -18.32 19.80
C LYS A 47 15.94 -19.12 18.49
N LYS A 48 15.34 -18.65 17.41
CA LYS A 48 15.36 -19.28 16.08
C LYS A 48 16.44 -18.70 15.16
N ARG A 49 17.22 -17.73 15.62
CA ARG A 49 18.33 -17.08 14.87
C ARG A 49 17.88 -16.57 13.51
N ILE A 50 16.89 -15.66 13.54
CA ILE A 50 16.24 -15.12 12.33
C ILE A 50 16.85 -13.80 11.84
N GLU A 51 17.99 -13.36 12.39
CA GLU A 51 18.63 -12.11 11.97
C GLU A 51 18.77 -12.05 10.44
N HIS A 52 18.36 -10.95 9.87
CA HIS A 52 18.30 -10.68 8.42
C HIS A 52 17.48 -11.69 7.58
N LYS A 53 16.55 -12.42 8.19
CA LYS A 53 15.69 -13.38 7.49
C LYS A 53 14.25 -12.85 7.32
N PRO A 54 13.58 -13.23 6.21
CA PRO A 54 12.17 -12.89 6.00
C PRO A 54 11.26 -13.71 6.92
N ILE A 55 10.28 -13.02 7.50
CA ILE A 55 9.24 -13.61 8.33
C ILE A 55 7.89 -13.25 7.73
N ALA A 56 7.08 -14.25 7.41
CA ALA A 56 5.71 -14.02 6.95
C ALA A 56 4.76 -13.88 8.16
N ILE A 57 3.87 -12.90 8.12
CA ILE A 57 2.83 -12.69 9.13
C ILE A 57 1.48 -13.00 8.50
N PHE A 58 0.82 -14.05 8.95
CA PHE A 58 -0.49 -14.52 8.50
C PHE A 58 -1.53 -14.26 9.58
N ILE A 59 -1.78 -12.97 9.87
CA ILE A 59 -2.71 -12.47 10.88
C ILE A 59 -3.55 -11.36 10.25
N ASP A 60 -4.85 -11.30 10.57
CA ASP A 60 -5.74 -10.24 10.10
C ASP A 60 -5.25 -8.85 10.57
N LYS A 61 -5.79 -7.78 9.96
CA LYS A 61 -5.51 -6.39 10.37
C LYS A 61 -6.02 -6.13 11.79
N THR A 62 -5.17 -6.36 12.78
CA THR A 62 -5.44 -6.24 14.23
C THR A 62 -4.22 -5.69 14.95
N VAL A 63 -4.37 -5.35 16.23
CA VAL A 63 -3.27 -5.00 17.14
C VAL A 63 -2.24 -6.12 17.20
N ASN A 64 -2.66 -7.40 17.19
CA ASN A 64 -1.76 -8.55 17.22
C ASN A 64 -0.83 -8.59 15.99
N CYS A 65 -1.33 -8.17 14.81
CA CYS A 65 -0.52 -8.06 13.61
C CYS A 65 0.58 -6.99 13.77
N LEU A 66 0.25 -5.83 14.34
CA LEU A 66 1.22 -4.76 14.60
C LEU A 66 2.29 -5.19 15.61
N GLU A 67 1.89 -5.83 16.72
CA GLU A 67 2.84 -6.38 17.68
C GLU A 67 3.77 -7.43 17.04
N SER A 68 3.23 -8.25 16.11
CA SER A 68 4.03 -9.21 15.35
C SER A 68 5.01 -8.51 14.41
N MET A 69 4.60 -7.42 13.73
CA MET A 69 5.51 -6.61 12.90
C MET A 69 6.70 -6.09 13.71
N PHE A 70 6.45 -5.42 14.83
CA PHE A 70 7.51 -4.92 15.70
C PHE A 70 8.30 -6.06 16.34
N GLY A 71 7.66 -7.17 16.68
CA GLY A 71 8.31 -8.37 17.23
C GLY A 71 9.33 -8.97 16.27
N VAL A 72 9.02 -9.04 14.98
CA VAL A 72 9.98 -9.46 13.94
C VAL A 72 11.21 -8.57 13.94
N LEU A 73 11.01 -7.25 14.03
CA LEU A 73 12.12 -6.31 14.07
C LEU A 73 12.94 -6.44 15.35
N TYR A 74 12.33 -6.69 16.53
CA TYR A 74 13.07 -6.98 17.76
C TYR A 74 13.90 -8.25 17.65
N GLY A 75 13.44 -9.25 16.90
CA GLY A 75 14.19 -10.47 16.61
C GLY A 75 15.30 -10.31 15.56
N GLY A 76 15.45 -9.11 14.95
CA GLY A 76 16.45 -8.79 13.93
C GLY A 76 16.11 -9.29 12.51
N GLY A 77 14.88 -9.74 12.27
CA GLY A 77 14.36 -10.11 10.95
C GLY A 77 13.64 -8.94 10.26
N PHE A 78 13.10 -9.23 9.07
CA PHE A 78 12.19 -8.33 8.37
C PHE A 78 10.88 -9.03 8.00
N TYR A 79 9.78 -8.29 7.94
CA TYR A 79 8.46 -8.91 7.81
C TYR A 79 7.84 -8.75 6.41
N THR A 80 6.96 -9.69 6.11
CA THR A 80 5.97 -9.60 5.02
C THR A 80 4.60 -9.95 5.58
N ILE A 81 3.59 -9.12 5.29
CA ILE A 81 2.22 -9.38 5.72
C ILE A 81 1.46 -10.07 4.60
N ILE A 82 0.87 -11.21 4.90
CA ILE A 82 0.08 -12.01 3.97
C ILE A 82 -1.41 -11.74 4.20
N ASP A 83 -2.13 -11.37 3.15
CA ASP A 83 -3.60 -11.25 3.22
C ASP A 83 -4.22 -12.62 3.49
N THR A 84 -4.80 -12.80 4.67
CA THR A 84 -5.46 -14.04 5.09
C THR A 84 -6.67 -14.44 4.24
N LYS A 85 -7.15 -13.54 3.37
CA LYS A 85 -8.30 -13.75 2.48
C LYS A 85 -7.90 -14.00 1.02
N SER A 86 -6.62 -13.88 0.72
CA SER A 86 -6.11 -14.19 -0.62
C SER A 86 -6.30 -15.67 -0.97
N PRO A 87 -6.48 -15.99 -2.27
CA PRO A 87 -6.45 -17.37 -2.76
C PRO A 87 -5.11 -18.05 -2.42
N ILE A 88 -5.16 -19.37 -2.17
CA ILE A 88 -3.98 -20.16 -1.83
C ILE A 88 -2.90 -20.09 -2.90
N GLU A 89 -3.28 -20.10 -4.18
CA GLU A 89 -2.32 -20.01 -5.28
C GLU A 89 -1.48 -18.74 -5.20
N ARG A 90 -2.12 -17.58 -4.91
CA ARG A 90 -1.40 -16.32 -4.74
C ARG A 90 -0.50 -16.33 -3.50
N ILE A 91 -0.99 -16.89 -2.39
CA ILE A 91 -0.18 -17.01 -1.17
C ILE A 91 1.07 -17.85 -1.46
N ASN A 92 0.92 -18.99 -2.16
CA ASN A 92 2.04 -19.84 -2.53
C ASN A 92 3.05 -19.12 -3.44
N LEU A 93 2.59 -18.32 -4.41
CA LEU A 93 3.49 -17.50 -5.24
C LEU A 93 4.32 -16.52 -4.40
N ILE A 94 3.70 -15.88 -3.40
CA ILE A 94 4.39 -14.98 -2.47
C ILE A 94 5.39 -15.76 -1.62
N LEU A 95 4.98 -16.87 -1.01
CA LEU A 95 5.83 -17.69 -0.15
C LEU A 95 7.01 -18.33 -0.91
N ASN A 96 6.79 -18.79 -2.13
CA ASN A 96 7.84 -19.33 -3.01
C ASN A 96 8.88 -18.27 -3.40
N THR A 97 8.46 -16.99 -3.52
CA THR A 97 9.40 -15.91 -3.79
C THR A 97 10.13 -15.45 -2.52
N LEU A 98 9.39 -15.37 -1.39
CA LEU A 98 9.90 -14.86 -0.12
C LEU A 98 10.80 -15.88 0.59
N GLU A 99 10.47 -17.17 0.52
CA GLU A 99 11.14 -18.27 1.26
C GLU A 99 11.26 -17.93 2.76
N PRO A 100 10.14 -17.68 3.47
CA PRO A 100 10.20 -17.19 4.84
C PRO A 100 10.82 -18.22 5.78
N ALA A 101 11.70 -17.77 6.67
CA ALA A 101 12.29 -18.63 7.69
C ALA A 101 11.24 -19.13 8.69
N ILE A 102 10.23 -18.30 8.97
CA ILE A 102 9.14 -18.57 9.91
C ILE A 102 7.87 -17.91 9.39
N VAL A 103 6.72 -18.52 9.68
CA VAL A 103 5.40 -17.91 9.53
C VAL A 103 4.79 -17.67 10.92
N ILE A 104 4.43 -16.44 11.23
CA ILE A 104 3.69 -16.10 12.44
C ILE A 104 2.19 -16.12 12.08
N THR A 105 1.40 -16.82 12.88
CA THR A 105 -0.06 -16.81 12.79
C THR A 105 -0.68 -16.70 14.18
N ASP A 106 -1.98 -16.46 14.27
CA ASP A 106 -2.75 -16.49 15.51
C ASP A 106 -3.65 -17.74 15.56
N ASN A 107 -4.20 -18.05 16.74
CA ASN A 107 -5.10 -19.20 16.92
C ASN A 107 -6.30 -19.16 15.95
N LYS A 108 -6.76 -17.96 15.57
CA LYS A 108 -7.89 -17.77 14.65
C LYS A 108 -7.56 -18.27 13.25
N ASN A 109 -6.36 -18.00 12.75
CA ASN A 109 -5.93 -18.31 11.39
C ASN A 109 -5.10 -19.61 11.29
N LEU A 110 -4.76 -20.27 12.40
CA LEU A 110 -3.91 -21.46 12.46
C LEU A 110 -4.44 -22.61 11.59
N SER A 111 -5.73 -22.89 11.65
CA SER A 111 -6.36 -23.96 10.86
C SER A 111 -6.17 -23.72 9.37
N LYS A 112 -6.40 -22.48 8.94
CA LYS A 112 -6.25 -22.06 7.56
C LYS A 112 -4.78 -22.07 7.11
N ALA A 113 -3.85 -21.63 7.96
CA ALA A 113 -2.43 -21.69 7.68
C ALA A 113 -1.94 -23.14 7.44
N LYS A 114 -2.45 -24.08 8.23
CA LYS A 114 -2.14 -25.53 8.05
C LYS A 114 -2.73 -26.09 6.77
N GLU A 115 -4.01 -25.76 6.46
CA GLU A 115 -4.70 -26.17 5.23
C GLU A 115 -3.95 -25.69 3.97
N TYR A 116 -3.37 -24.51 4.04
CA TYR A 116 -2.61 -23.92 2.95
C TYR A 116 -1.16 -24.44 2.83
N GLY A 117 -0.79 -25.45 3.61
CA GLY A 117 0.54 -26.05 3.53
C GLY A 117 1.68 -25.11 3.97
N ILE A 118 1.35 -24.04 4.69
CA ILE A 118 2.35 -23.08 5.20
C ILE A 118 3.13 -23.68 6.40
N ALA A 119 3.12 -25.01 6.55
CA ALA A 119 3.12 -25.73 7.83
C ALA A 119 4.45 -25.98 8.54
N ASP A 120 5.62 -25.88 7.89
CA ASP A 120 6.81 -26.48 8.50
C ASP A 120 7.49 -25.61 9.58
N ASN A 121 7.25 -24.30 9.61
CA ASN A 121 7.87 -23.36 10.56
C ASN A 121 6.87 -22.32 11.10
N ILE A 122 5.74 -22.76 11.65
CA ILE A 122 4.73 -21.86 12.22
C ILE A 122 5.07 -21.56 13.69
N LEU A 123 5.00 -20.27 14.06
CA LEU A 123 4.91 -19.80 15.44
C LEU A 123 3.53 -19.16 15.67
N ILE A 124 2.93 -19.46 16.82
CA ILE A 124 1.62 -18.99 17.21
C ILE A 124 1.77 -17.75 18.09
N TYR A 125 1.12 -16.66 17.71
CA TYR A 125 1.20 -15.37 18.39
C TYR A 125 0.94 -15.51 19.91
N GLU A 126 -0.13 -16.20 20.29
CA GLU A 126 -0.52 -16.36 21.69
C GLU A 126 0.52 -17.17 22.51
N GLU A 127 1.21 -18.10 21.88
CA GLU A 127 2.30 -18.88 22.51
C GLU A 127 3.56 -18.01 22.69
N MET A 128 3.89 -17.19 21.69
CA MET A 128 5.06 -16.29 21.76
C MET A 128 4.92 -15.26 22.89
N LEU A 129 3.70 -14.87 23.27
CA LEU A 129 3.46 -13.95 24.40
C LEU A 129 3.83 -14.56 25.77
N GLN A 130 4.04 -15.86 25.87
CA GLN A 130 4.49 -16.53 27.10
C GLN A 130 6.01 -16.47 27.31
N GLU A 131 6.76 -15.94 26.32
CA GLU A 131 8.22 -15.86 26.41
C GLU A 131 8.68 -14.86 27.47
N LYS A 132 9.78 -15.22 28.15
CA LYS A 132 10.42 -14.30 29.09
C LYS A 132 11.39 -13.40 28.33
N ILE A 133 11.27 -12.10 28.57
CA ILE A 133 12.12 -11.10 27.93
C ILE A 133 13.54 -11.18 28.51
N ASN A 134 14.52 -11.32 27.63
CA ASN A 134 15.92 -11.09 27.93
C ASN A 134 16.36 -9.77 27.21
N ASN A 135 16.40 -8.68 27.98
CA ASN A 135 16.72 -7.37 27.44
C ASN A 135 18.15 -7.26 26.89
N GLU A 136 19.11 -8.00 27.46
CA GLU A 136 20.49 -8.02 26.99
C GLU A 136 20.57 -8.62 25.59
N GLU A 137 19.92 -9.76 25.37
CA GLU A 137 19.88 -10.44 24.08
C GLU A 137 19.21 -9.58 23.00
N LEU A 138 18.03 -9.01 23.27
CA LEU A 138 17.34 -8.12 22.33
C LEU A 138 18.14 -6.84 22.04
N ASN A 139 18.80 -6.27 23.05
CA ASN A 139 19.68 -5.12 22.86
C ASN A 139 20.90 -5.47 22.01
N ASN A 140 21.48 -6.66 22.18
CA ASN A 140 22.62 -7.12 21.37
C ASN A 140 22.21 -7.30 19.90
N ILE A 141 21.01 -7.82 19.61
CA ILE A 141 20.46 -7.90 18.26
C ILE A 141 20.29 -6.48 17.70
N ARG A 142 19.57 -5.61 18.41
CA ARG A 142 19.28 -4.24 17.97
C ARG A 142 20.54 -3.41 17.72
N ASN A 143 21.57 -3.58 18.54
CA ASN A 143 22.83 -2.83 18.41
C ASN A 143 23.61 -3.17 17.14
N LYS A 144 23.39 -4.34 16.57
CA LYS A 144 23.98 -4.78 15.29
C LYS A 144 23.22 -4.27 14.07
N MET A 145 21.97 -3.87 14.24
CA MET A 145 21.15 -3.35 13.13
C MET A 145 21.71 -2.03 12.62
N ILE A 146 21.60 -1.85 11.31
CA ILE A 146 21.93 -0.60 10.62
C ILE A 146 20.69 -0.10 9.87
N ASP A 147 20.67 1.16 9.52
CA ASP A 147 19.49 1.82 8.92
C ASP A 147 19.18 1.31 7.49
N THR A 148 20.16 0.70 6.82
CA THR A 148 19.99 0.09 5.50
C THR A 148 19.47 -1.37 5.56
N ASP A 149 19.36 -1.96 6.76
CA ASP A 149 18.76 -3.28 6.89
C ASP A 149 17.31 -3.28 6.40
N PRO A 150 16.85 -4.36 5.74
CA PRO A 150 15.45 -4.50 5.35
C PRO A 150 14.55 -4.44 6.58
N MET A 151 13.48 -3.67 6.48
CA MET A 151 12.45 -3.59 7.50
C MET A 151 11.23 -4.45 7.13
N TYR A 152 10.85 -4.38 5.87
CA TYR A 152 9.77 -5.20 5.33
C TYR A 152 9.90 -5.44 3.82
N VAL A 153 9.13 -6.44 3.36
CA VAL A 153 8.88 -6.68 1.93
C VAL A 153 7.37 -6.69 1.72
N LEU A 154 6.84 -5.76 0.93
CA LEU A 154 5.43 -5.77 0.54
C LEU A 154 5.27 -6.23 -0.90
N PHE A 155 4.34 -7.18 -1.11
CA PHE A 155 4.09 -7.76 -2.42
C PHE A 155 2.98 -7.02 -3.16
N THR A 156 3.31 -6.61 -4.38
CA THR A 156 2.37 -5.98 -5.32
C THR A 156 2.15 -6.88 -6.53
N SER A 157 1.11 -6.59 -7.33
CA SER A 157 0.87 -7.29 -8.59
C SER A 157 2.06 -7.17 -9.54
N GLY A 158 2.32 -8.23 -10.30
CA GLY A 158 3.38 -8.30 -11.29
C GLY A 158 2.83 -8.54 -12.70
N SER A 159 3.40 -7.89 -13.70
CA SER A 159 2.95 -8.01 -15.10
C SER A 159 3.05 -9.42 -15.69
N THR A 160 3.84 -10.29 -15.07
CA THR A 160 4.00 -11.71 -15.45
C THR A 160 3.05 -12.63 -14.70
N GLY A 161 2.17 -12.11 -13.83
CA GLY A 161 1.30 -12.89 -12.94
C GLY A 161 1.96 -13.34 -11.64
N ILE A 162 3.29 -13.15 -11.48
CA ILE A 162 4.01 -13.42 -10.23
C ILE A 162 4.10 -12.13 -9.43
N PRO A 163 3.63 -12.11 -8.16
CA PRO A 163 3.75 -10.94 -7.31
C PRO A 163 5.21 -10.54 -7.09
N LYS A 164 5.49 -9.23 -7.12
CA LYS A 164 6.83 -8.68 -6.88
C LYS A 164 6.92 -8.11 -5.47
N GLY A 165 7.91 -8.51 -4.70
CA GLY A 165 8.16 -8.06 -3.33
C GLY A 165 9.09 -6.85 -3.30
N THR A 166 8.60 -5.69 -2.89
CA THR A 166 9.39 -4.45 -2.77
C THR A 166 10.09 -4.42 -1.41
N VAL A 167 11.42 -4.34 -1.41
CA VAL A 167 12.24 -4.32 -0.20
C VAL A 167 12.43 -2.90 0.30
N ILE A 168 11.97 -2.62 1.51
CA ILE A 168 12.08 -1.30 2.14
C ILE A 168 12.94 -1.39 3.39
N SER A 169 13.91 -0.47 3.51
CA SER A 169 14.83 -0.39 4.65
C SER A 169 14.27 0.46 5.79
N HIS A 170 14.87 0.32 6.99
CA HIS A 170 14.59 1.22 8.13
C HIS A 170 14.84 2.68 7.77
N LYS A 171 15.92 2.98 7.05
CA LYS A 171 16.25 4.33 6.59
C LYS A 171 15.12 4.95 5.76
N ALA A 172 14.58 4.19 4.83
CA ALA A 172 13.50 4.66 3.96
C ALA A 172 12.23 5.00 4.78
N VAL A 173 11.82 4.10 5.69
CA VAL A 173 10.66 4.33 6.56
C VAL A 173 10.88 5.49 7.53
N ILE A 174 12.04 5.58 8.17
CA ILE A 174 12.37 6.68 9.09
C ILE A 174 12.33 8.02 8.37
N SER A 175 12.98 8.11 7.20
CA SER A 175 12.99 9.33 6.40
C SER A 175 11.60 9.74 5.96
N TYR A 176 10.80 8.79 5.47
CA TYR A 176 9.43 8.97 5.04
C TYR A 176 8.50 9.40 6.19
N ALA A 177 8.53 8.68 7.32
CA ALA A 177 7.67 8.97 8.47
C ALA A 177 8.00 10.33 9.12
N ASN A 178 9.28 10.73 9.16
CA ASN A 178 9.67 12.07 9.60
C ASN A 178 9.09 13.16 8.67
N TRP A 179 9.16 12.97 7.34
CA TRP A 179 8.53 13.87 6.39
C TRP A 179 7.01 13.98 6.65
N ALA A 180 6.30 12.85 6.71
CA ALA A 180 4.85 12.83 6.92
C ALA A 180 4.45 13.49 8.24
N THR A 181 5.17 13.17 9.31
CA THR A 181 4.93 13.72 10.66
C THR A 181 5.10 15.24 10.67
N THR A 182 6.17 15.73 10.03
CA THR A 182 6.46 17.18 9.99
C THR A 182 5.50 17.92 9.06
N THR A 183 5.30 17.41 7.84
CA THR A 183 4.49 18.09 6.80
C THR A 183 3.02 18.20 7.19
N PHE A 184 2.48 17.16 7.82
CA PHE A 184 1.08 17.11 8.23
C PHE A 184 0.88 17.41 9.72
N GLU A 185 1.91 17.91 10.42
CA GLU A 185 1.84 18.27 11.85
C GLU A 185 1.19 17.15 12.69
N ILE A 186 1.70 15.92 12.53
CA ILE A 186 1.26 14.78 13.31
C ILE A 186 1.92 14.82 14.68
N THR A 187 1.11 14.91 15.73
CA THR A 187 1.54 15.05 17.11
C THR A 187 0.93 13.98 18.00
N SER A 188 1.28 14.01 19.28
CA SER A 188 0.66 13.12 20.26
C SER A 188 -0.88 13.30 20.34
N ASP A 189 -1.42 14.45 19.96
CA ASP A 189 -2.88 14.70 19.97
C ASP A 189 -3.59 14.17 18.72
N THR A 190 -2.83 13.65 17.76
CA THR A 190 -3.39 13.05 16.55
C THR A 190 -4.08 11.73 16.89
N ILE A 191 -5.29 11.56 16.36
CA ILE A 191 -6.07 10.32 16.45
C ILE A 191 -6.38 9.88 15.02
N TRP A 192 -5.70 8.82 14.59
CA TRP A 192 -5.86 8.25 13.25
C TRP A 192 -7.08 7.36 13.15
N GLY A 193 -7.79 7.45 12.01
CA GLY A 193 -8.78 6.47 11.58
C GLY A 193 -8.28 5.70 10.36
N SER A 194 -7.73 4.50 10.59
CA SER A 194 -7.07 3.72 9.55
C SER A 194 -8.01 2.83 8.75
N GLN A 195 -7.97 3.00 7.42
CA GLN A 195 -8.71 2.18 6.44
C GLN A 195 -7.85 1.09 5.84
N THR A 196 -6.62 1.41 5.46
CA THR A 196 -5.76 0.61 4.56
C THR A 196 -5.30 -0.70 5.20
N PRO A 197 -5.36 -1.85 4.51
CA PRO A 197 -4.75 -3.10 4.97
C PRO A 197 -3.24 -2.97 5.17
N PHE A 198 -2.66 -3.67 6.17
CA PHE A 198 -1.23 -3.56 6.48
C PHE A 198 -0.29 -4.15 5.41
N TYR A 199 -0.80 -4.95 4.49
CA TYR A 199 -0.04 -5.44 3.33
C TYR A 199 0.02 -4.43 2.16
N PHE A 200 -0.47 -3.18 2.35
CA PHE A 200 -0.32 -2.06 1.41
C PHE A 200 0.53 -0.95 1.99
N SER A 201 1.33 -0.32 1.13
CA SER A 201 2.25 0.76 1.51
C SER A 201 1.57 1.96 2.16
N MET A 202 0.33 2.29 1.82
CA MET A 202 -0.41 3.39 2.46
C MET A 202 -0.51 3.25 3.99
N SER A 203 -0.47 2.03 4.54
CA SER A 203 -0.45 1.81 5.99
C SER A 203 0.85 2.27 6.67
N ILE A 204 1.89 2.55 5.91
CA ILE A 204 3.17 3.02 6.45
C ILE A 204 3.03 4.43 7.03
N THR A 205 2.25 5.28 6.38
CA THR A 205 2.03 6.67 6.81
C THR A 205 1.42 6.74 8.21
N ASP A 206 0.27 6.13 8.41
CA ASP A 206 -0.48 6.23 9.67
C ASP A 206 0.15 5.41 10.79
N VAL A 207 0.65 4.19 10.52
CA VAL A 207 1.31 3.34 11.53
C VAL A 207 2.60 3.98 12.03
N PHE A 208 3.51 4.39 11.13
CA PHE A 208 4.83 4.85 11.59
C PHE A 208 4.85 6.31 12.03
N SER A 209 3.98 7.17 11.52
CA SER A 209 3.79 8.49 12.12
C SER A 209 3.16 8.40 13.53
N THR A 210 2.32 7.39 13.80
CA THR A 210 1.86 7.08 15.15
C THR A 210 3.04 6.76 16.07
N VAL A 211 3.92 5.85 15.65
CA VAL A 211 5.13 5.48 16.41
C VAL A 211 6.03 6.67 16.71
N LEU A 212 6.26 7.56 15.73
CA LEU A 212 7.16 8.70 15.89
C LEU A 212 6.59 9.80 16.81
N SER A 213 5.29 10.05 16.72
CA SER A 213 4.65 11.21 17.36
C SER A 213 4.01 10.90 18.72
N GLY A 214 3.76 9.64 19.04
CA GLY A 214 2.96 9.25 20.18
C GLY A 214 1.46 9.45 19.95
N ALA A 215 0.99 9.43 18.71
CA ALA A 215 -0.42 9.51 18.33
C ALA A 215 -1.21 8.27 18.78
N THR A 216 -2.51 8.27 18.58
CA THR A 216 -3.40 7.11 18.76
C THR A 216 -3.94 6.65 17.41
N PHE A 217 -3.99 5.35 17.20
CA PHE A 217 -4.38 4.74 15.92
C PHE A 217 -5.56 3.79 16.10
N TYR A 218 -6.68 4.12 15.47
CA TYR A 218 -7.87 3.27 15.45
C TYR A 218 -7.95 2.49 14.14
N ILE A 219 -8.04 1.17 14.21
CA ILE A 219 -8.38 0.29 13.09
C ILE A 219 -9.88 0.36 12.89
N ILE A 220 -10.34 1.05 11.84
CA ILE A 220 -11.77 1.13 11.53
C ILE A 220 -12.24 -0.24 11.01
N PRO A 221 -13.33 -0.82 11.56
CA PRO A 221 -13.87 -2.07 11.06
C PRO A 221 -14.25 -1.97 9.57
N LYS A 222 -13.74 -2.90 8.73
CA LYS A 222 -13.94 -2.88 7.28
C LYS A 222 -15.41 -2.72 6.87
N MET A 223 -16.33 -3.34 7.63
CA MET A 223 -17.76 -3.28 7.33
C MET A 223 -18.34 -1.85 7.35
N TYR A 224 -17.77 -0.93 8.14
CA TYR A 224 -18.29 0.44 8.22
C TYR A 224 -18.14 1.21 6.92
N PHE A 225 -17.15 0.89 6.08
CA PHE A 225 -17.01 1.50 4.76
C PHE A 225 -18.17 1.18 3.79
N SER A 226 -18.99 0.17 4.10
CA SER A 226 -20.26 -0.11 3.40
C SER A 226 -21.47 0.62 4.01
N PHE A 227 -21.30 1.29 5.16
CA PHE A 227 -22.34 2.00 5.89
C PHE A 227 -21.86 3.40 6.30
N PRO A 228 -21.87 4.38 5.37
CA PRO A 228 -21.24 5.67 5.57
C PRO A 228 -21.70 6.43 6.83
N ILE A 229 -22.97 6.36 7.21
CA ILE A 229 -23.46 6.98 8.44
C ILE A 229 -22.77 6.38 9.68
N LYS A 230 -22.74 5.04 9.78
CA LYS A 230 -22.05 4.36 10.89
C LYS A 230 -20.55 4.64 10.90
N LEU A 231 -19.94 4.81 9.74
CA LEU A 231 -18.55 5.19 9.63
C LEU A 231 -18.29 6.57 10.24
N LEU A 232 -19.13 7.55 9.92
CA LEU A 232 -19.00 8.92 10.47
C LEU A 232 -19.35 8.98 11.95
N GLU A 233 -20.35 8.22 12.42
CA GLU A 233 -20.66 8.06 13.85
C GLU A 233 -19.44 7.50 14.61
N PHE A 234 -18.77 6.49 14.09
CA PHE A 234 -17.55 5.92 14.67
C PHE A 234 -16.41 6.96 14.73
N ILE A 235 -16.21 7.74 13.65
CA ILE A 235 -15.21 8.83 13.63
C ILE A 235 -15.47 9.81 14.78
N ASN A 236 -16.73 10.20 15.00
CA ASN A 236 -17.10 11.12 16.07
C ASN A 236 -16.94 10.48 17.47
N GLU A 237 -17.42 9.24 17.66
CA GLU A 237 -17.33 8.52 18.94
C GLU A 237 -15.87 8.40 19.39
N LYS A 238 -14.97 8.04 18.47
CA LYS A 238 -13.54 7.89 18.77
C LYS A 238 -12.77 9.20 18.67
N LYS A 239 -13.43 10.32 18.38
CA LYS A 239 -12.81 11.65 18.20
C LYS A 239 -11.67 11.65 17.19
N ILE A 240 -11.79 10.83 16.16
CA ILE A 240 -10.79 10.73 15.09
C ILE A 240 -10.66 12.10 14.44
N ASN A 241 -9.41 12.58 14.35
CA ASN A 241 -9.12 13.91 13.81
C ASN A 241 -8.28 13.89 12.54
N THR A 242 -7.79 12.71 12.15
CA THR A 242 -6.96 12.55 10.96
C THR A 242 -7.30 11.21 10.28
N ILE A 243 -7.52 11.25 8.97
CA ILE A 243 -7.75 10.06 8.16
C ILE A 243 -6.82 10.07 6.94
N TYR A 244 -6.39 8.87 6.52
CA TYR A 244 -5.64 8.65 5.30
C TYR A 244 -6.28 7.49 4.54
N TRP A 245 -7.13 7.83 3.56
CA TRP A 245 -7.97 6.87 2.87
C TRP A 245 -7.78 6.94 1.35
N VAL A 246 -8.23 5.90 0.67
CA VAL A 246 -8.32 5.92 -0.78
C VAL A 246 -9.47 6.82 -1.24
N PRO A 247 -9.36 7.52 -2.39
CA PRO A 247 -10.41 8.35 -2.96
C PRO A 247 -11.78 7.68 -3.05
N SER A 248 -11.83 6.41 -3.44
CA SER A 248 -13.09 5.65 -3.52
C SER A 248 -13.84 5.60 -2.19
N ALA A 249 -13.16 5.51 -1.04
CA ALA A 249 -13.80 5.54 0.27
C ALA A 249 -14.40 6.92 0.59
N LEU A 250 -13.69 8.00 0.23
CA LEU A 250 -14.20 9.37 0.37
C LEU A 250 -15.40 9.61 -0.55
N CYS A 251 -15.35 9.10 -1.78
CA CYS A 251 -16.45 9.21 -2.75
C CYS A 251 -17.71 8.50 -2.28
N ILE A 252 -17.61 7.34 -1.62
CA ILE A 252 -18.77 6.65 -1.04
C ILE A 252 -19.48 7.58 -0.02
N VAL A 253 -18.74 8.15 0.93
CA VAL A 253 -19.28 9.05 1.94
C VAL A 253 -19.97 10.27 1.29
N ALA A 254 -19.31 10.89 0.30
CA ALA A 254 -19.85 12.05 -0.42
C ALA A 254 -21.13 11.71 -1.23
N ASN A 255 -21.09 10.63 -2.00
CA ASN A 255 -22.20 10.23 -2.87
C ASN A 255 -23.46 9.80 -2.09
N PHE A 256 -23.28 9.18 -0.90
CA PHE A 256 -24.38 8.86 0.02
C PHE A 256 -24.85 10.07 0.81
N LYS A 257 -24.24 11.27 0.62
CA LYS A 257 -24.55 12.51 1.35
C LYS A 257 -24.49 12.35 2.86
N ALA A 258 -23.67 11.45 3.37
CA ALA A 258 -23.56 11.19 4.79
C ALA A 258 -23.09 12.42 5.60
N LEU A 259 -22.34 13.33 4.97
CA LEU A 259 -21.91 14.61 5.56
C LEU A 259 -23.07 15.63 5.71
N ASP A 260 -24.24 15.40 5.13
CA ASP A 260 -25.42 16.22 5.35
C ASP A 260 -26.12 15.85 6.68
N GLU A 261 -25.92 14.62 7.15
CA GLU A 261 -26.56 14.09 8.34
C GLU A 261 -25.64 14.08 9.56
N ILE A 262 -24.34 13.90 9.37
CA ILE A 262 -23.36 13.76 10.46
C ILE A 262 -22.27 14.83 10.30
N GLU A 263 -22.19 15.73 11.29
CA GLU A 263 -21.08 16.68 11.41
C GLU A 263 -19.81 15.98 11.96
N LEU A 264 -18.64 16.43 11.54
CA LEU A 264 -17.34 15.91 11.96
C LEU A 264 -16.48 17.02 12.62
N PRO A 265 -16.86 17.50 13.82
CA PRO A 265 -16.23 18.68 14.42
C PRO A 265 -14.76 18.44 14.82
N ASN A 266 -14.35 17.20 14.99
CA ASN A 266 -12.99 16.85 15.37
C ASN A 266 -12.07 16.59 14.17
N LEU A 267 -12.61 16.37 12.95
CA LEU A 267 -11.81 16.00 11.78
C LEU A 267 -11.03 17.22 11.25
N LYS A 268 -9.72 17.17 11.39
CA LYS A 268 -8.80 18.26 11.04
C LYS A 268 -8.02 17.99 9.76
N LYS A 269 -7.80 16.73 9.41
CA LYS A 269 -6.96 16.35 8.26
C LYS A 269 -7.57 15.17 7.52
N VAL A 270 -7.70 15.34 6.20
CA VAL A 270 -8.15 14.31 5.25
C VAL A 270 -7.06 14.15 4.19
N LEU A 271 -6.24 13.13 4.35
CA LEU A 271 -5.21 12.75 3.40
C LEU A 271 -5.76 11.63 2.51
N PHE A 272 -5.43 11.64 1.24
CA PHE A 272 -5.87 10.58 0.32
C PHE A 272 -4.84 10.28 -0.75
N ALA A 273 -4.75 9.02 -1.15
CA ALA A 273 -3.83 8.53 -2.16
C ALA A 273 -4.33 7.25 -2.83
N GLY A 274 -3.58 6.77 -3.82
CA GLY A 274 -3.78 5.46 -4.43
C GLY A 274 -4.71 5.47 -5.64
N GLU A 275 -5.48 6.54 -5.86
CA GLU A 275 -6.37 6.72 -7.02
C GLU A 275 -6.43 8.20 -7.41
N VAL A 276 -7.00 8.49 -8.57
CA VAL A 276 -7.34 9.87 -8.94
C VAL A 276 -8.57 10.30 -8.15
N MET A 277 -8.46 11.39 -7.39
CA MET A 277 -9.57 11.95 -6.63
C MET A 277 -10.48 12.77 -7.54
N PRO A 278 -11.77 12.40 -7.72
CA PRO A 278 -12.71 13.23 -8.45
C PRO A 278 -12.98 14.54 -7.71
N VAL A 279 -12.73 15.67 -8.36
CA VAL A 279 -12.83 17.01 -7.76
C VAL A 279 -14.25 17.32 -7.28
N LYS A 280 -15.27 16.84 -7.98
CA LYS A 280 -16.66 17.00 -7.55
C LYS A 280 -16.90 16.48 -6.13
N GLN A 281 -16.45 15.25 -5.83
CA GLN A 281 -16.60 14.66 -4.51
C GLN A 281 -15.68 15.32 -3.47
N LEU A 282 -14.48 15.73 -3.87
CA LEU A 282 -13.61 16.53 -3.00
C LEU A 282 -14.26 17.84 -2.59
N ASN A 283 -14.88 18.56 -3.53
CA ASN A 283 -15.60 19.82 -3.25
C ASN A 283 -16.74 19.62 -2.24
N MET A 284 -17.48 18.50 -2.30
CA MET A 284 -18.53 18.19 -1.31
C MET A 284 -17.95 18.05 0.11
N TRP A 285 -16.78 17.44 0.27
CA TRP A 285 -16.08 17.35 1.55
C TRP A 285 -15.62 18.74 2.04
N ILE A 286 -15.01 19.55 1.15
CA ILE A 286 -14.49 20.89 1.48
C ILE A 286 -15.63 21.84 1.89
N GLU A 287 -16.78 21.79 1.23
CA GLU A 287 -17.96 22.60 1.58
C GLU A 287 -18.46 22.29 2.99
N LYS A 288 -18.45 21.02 3.40
CA LYS A 288 -18.90 20.60 4.74
C LYS A 288 -17.85 20.83 5.83
N LEU A 289 -16.57 20.78 5.46
CA LEU A 289 -15.44 20.86 6.39
C LEU A 289 -14.44 21.94 5.96
N PRO A 290 -14.82 23.21 5.95
CA PRO A 290 -14.01 24.30 5.37
C PRO A 290 -12.71 24.59 6.14
N ASN A 291 -12.59 24.12 7.39
CA ASN A 291 -11.42 24.31 8.25
C ASN A 291 -10.53 23.05 8.30
N THR A 292 -10.84 22.02 7.51
CA THR A 292 -10.09 20.78 7.46
C THR A 292 -9.02 20.86 6.36
N MET A 293 -7.81 20.40 6.67
CA MET A 293 -6.77 20.23 5.66
C MET A 293 -7.11 19.04 4.76
N PHE A 294 -7.08 19.25 3.45
CA PHE A 294 -7.16 18.19 2.45
C PHE A 294 -5.84 18.08 1.71
N ALA A 295 -5.31 16.86 1.54
CA ALA A 295 -4.08 16.66 0.79
C ALA A 295 -4.14 15.43 -0.12
N ASN A 296 -3.80 15.66 -1.40
CA ASN A 296 -3.63 14.60 -2.40
C ASN A 296 -2.18 14.13 -2.36
N LEU A 297 -1.97 12.85 -2.08
CA LEU A 297 -0.68 12.22 -1.98
C LEU A 297 -0.50 11.23 -3.14
N PHE A 298 0.70 11.17 -3.70
CA PHE A 298 0.97 10.31 -4.84
C PHE A 298 2.34 9.62 -4.70
N GLY A 299 2.36 8.32 -4.95
CA GLY A 299 3.58 7.53 -4.98
C GLY A 299 3.31 6.05 -5.19
N PRO A 300 4.32 5.29 -5.61
CA PRO A 300 4.32 3.84 -5.66
C PRO A 300 4.97 3.23 -4.40
N THR A 301 4.74 1.95 -4.17
CA THR A 301 5.34 1.17 -3.07
C THR A 301 6.88 1.22 -3.11
N GLU A 302 7.47 1.35 -4.28
CA GLU A 302 8.91 1.44 -4.51
C GLU A 302 9.55 2.75 -3.99
N THR A 303 8.71 3.72 -3.59
CA THR A 303 9.12 4.95 -2.89
C THR A 303 8.61 4.96 -1.44
N THR A 304 8.58 3.81 -0.79
CA THR A 304 8.02 3.54 0.54
C THR A 304 6.49 3.62 0.55
N ASP A 305 5.91 4.75 0.12
CA ASP A 305 4.47 4.97 -0.08
C ASP A 305 4.23 6.15 -1.03
N ILE A 306 4.71 7.36 -0.66
CA ILE A 306 4.43 8.62 -1.37
C ILE A 306 5.74 9.30 -1.77
N CYS A 307 5.80 9.87 -2.96
CA CYS A 307 6.93 10.69 -3.42
C CYS A 307 6.56 12.16 -3.70
N THR A 308 5.27 12.45 -3.96
CA THR A 308 4.77 13.81 -4.14
C THR A 308 3.46 14.05 -3.40
N TYR A 309 3.17 15.29 -3.06
CA TYR A 309 1.96 15.67 -2.35
C TYR A 309 1.48 17.06 -2.77
N TYR A 310 0.15 17.27 -2.65
CA TYR A 310 -0.50 18.54 -2.89
C TYR A 310 -1.48 18.85 -1.75
N ILE A 311 -1.21 19.91 -0.98
CA ILE A 311 -2.17 20.42 0.00
C ILE A 311 -3.16 21.29 -0.75
N VAL A 312 -4.46 20.97 -0.67
CA VAL A 312 -5.52 21.64 -1.39
C VAL A 312 -5.73 23.04 -0.78
N ASN A 313 -5.22 24.05 -1.45
CA ASN A 313 -5.19 25.44 -0.97
C ASN A 313 -6.04 26.42 -1.82
N ARG A 314 -6.76 25.90 -2.82
CA ARG A 314 -7.65 26.66 -3.71
C ARG A 314 -8.90 25.86 -4.06
N LYS A 315 -9.88 26.54 -4.59
CA LYS A 315 -11.04 25.87 -5.21
C LYS A 315 -10.68 25.34 -6.60
N PHE A 316 -11.22 24.20 -6.93
CA PHE A 316 -11.11 23.56 -8.24
C PHE A 316 -12.48 23.48 -8.89
N ASN A 317 -12.54 23.69 -10.21
CA ASN A 317 -13.74 23.36 -10.97
C ASN A 317 -13.87 21.82 -11.04
N ASN A 318 -15.10 21.32 -11.17
CA ASN A 318 -15.35 19.87 -11.12
C ASN A 318 -14.69 19.07 -12.25
N ASP A 319 -14.28 19.73 -13.32
CA ASP A 319 -13.61 19.19 -14.51
C ASP A 319 -12.08 19.41 -14.51
N GLU A 320 -11.55 20.13 -13.52
CA GLU A 320 -10.10 20.28 -13.37
C GLU A 320 -9.44 19.00 -12.85
N SER A 321 -8.21 18.77 -13.30
CA SER A 321 -7.36 17.72 -12.71
C SER A 321 -6.71 18.22 -11.43
N LEU A 322 -6.83 17.43 -10.36
CA LEU A 322 -6.16 17.73 -9.10
C LEU A 322 -4.66 17.46 -9.23
N PRO A 323 -3.78 18.41 -8.90
CA PRO A 323 -2.34 18.18 -8.94
C PRO A 323 -1.88 17.06 -8.00
N ILE A 324 -0.81 16.36 -8.38
CA ILE A 324 -0.05 15.51 -7.47
C ILE A 324 1.07 16.32 -6.76
N GLY A 325 1.24 17.58 -7.13
CA GLY A 325 1.88 18.66 -6.41
C GLY A 325 3.40 18.71 -6.52
N GLN A 326 4.10 18.53 -5.42
CA GLN A 326 5.56 18.70 -5.29
C GLN A 326 6.20 17.52 -4.58
N ALA A 327 7.52 17.36 -4.73
CA ALA A 327 8.28 16.31 -4.07
C ALA A 327 8.22 16.41 -2.54
N CYS A 328 8.23 15.26 -1.88
CA CYS A 328 8.40 15.16 -0.43
C CYS A 328 9.83 15.55 -0.01
N ASN A 329 10.04 16.06 1.22
CA ASN A 329 11.38 16.31 1.72
C ASN A 329 12.20 15.02 1.80
N ASN A 330 13.49 15.07 1.48
CA ASN A 330 14.39 13.91 1.29
C ASN A 330 14.02 12.98 0.13
N CYS A 331 13.12 13.43 -0.73
CA CYS A 331 12.75 12.84 -1.99
C CYS A 331 12.84 13.93 -3.06
N ASP A 332 13.25 13.57 -4.25
CA ASP A 332 13.27 14.47 -5.39
C ASP A 332 12.71 13.76 -6.61
N VAL A 333 12.06 14.52 -7.48
CA VAL A 333 11.39 14.00 -8.66
C VAL A 333 11.85 14.76 -9.89
N MET A 334 11.96 14.05 -10.99
CA MET A 334 12.31 14.60 -12.29
C MET A 334 11.39 14.01 -13.35
N ILE A 335 11.09 14.78 -14.38
CA ILE A 335 10.33 14.32 -15.54
C ILE A 335 11.32 14.05 -16.66
N VAL A 336 11.45 12.78 -17.06
CA VAL A 336 12.42 12.34 -18.05
C VAL A 336 11.70 11.92 -19.34
N LYS A 337 12.08 12.55 -20.47
CA LYS A 337 11.56 12.22 -21.79
C LYS A 337 12.14 10.89 -22.32
N GLU A 338 11.58 10.36 -23.39
CA GLU A 338 12.04 9.10 -23.98
C GLU A 338 13.50 9.17 -24.49
N ASP A 339 13.96 10.35 -24.89
CA ASP A 339 15.34 10.59 -25.31
C ASP A 339 16.34 10.73 -24.14
N GLY A 340 15.87 10.63 -22.90
CA GLY A 340 16.68 10.72 -21.69
C GLY A 340 16.98 12.15 -21.24
N THR A 341 16.38 13.16 -21.85
CA THR A 341 16.48 14.56 -21.43
C THR A 341 15.37 14.94 -20.44
N GLU A 342 15.58 16.02 -19.70
CA GLU A 342 14.56 16.55 -18.78
C GLU A 342 13.46 17.26 -19.57
N ALA A 343 12.20 17.09 -19.14
CA ALA A 343 11.05 17.77 -19.71
C ALA A 343 10.96 19.21 -19.22
N ASN A 344 10.61 20.13 -20.13
CA ASN A 344 10.25 21.50 -19.77
C ASN A 344 8.81 21.58 -19.25
N ILE A 345 8.38 22.78 -18.85
CA ILE A 345 6.98 23.06 -18.51
C ILE A 345 6.09 22.67 -19.70
N ASP A 346 4.97 22.02 -19.42
CA ASP A 346 3.99 21.47 -20.36
C ASP A 346 4.48 20.34 -21.28
N GLU A 347 5.74 19.88 -21.16
CA GLU A 347 6.20 18.66 -21.84
C GLU A 347 5.90 17.43 -20.98
N ASP A 348 5.43 16.37 -21.62
CA ASP A 348 5.14 15.09 -20.99
C ASP A 348 6.42 14.26 -20.83
N GLY A 349 6.54 13.52 -19.72
CA GLY A 349 7.62 12.57 -19.53
C GLY A 349 7.34 11.58 -18.41
N GLU A 350 8.23 10.61 -18.25
CA GLU A 350 8.13 9.63 -17.19
C GLU A 350 8.61 10.23 -15.85
N LEU A 351 7.80 10.11 -14.82
CA LEU A 351 8.19 10.49 -13.47
C LEU A 351 9.29 9.56 -12.97
N CYS A 352 10.45 10.11 -12.67
CA CYS A 352 11.58 9.43 -12.06
C CYS A 352 11.80 9.98 -10.65
N VAL A 353 12.10 9.10 -9.70
CA VAL A 353 12.22 9.46 -8.28
C VAL A 353 13.59 9.09 -7.75
N ARG A 354 14.22 9.98 -6.97
CA ARG A 354 15.42 9.72 -6.19
C ARG A 354 15.26 10.14 -4.75
N GLY A 355 16.07 9.63 -3.86
CA GLY A 355 16.09 10.04 -2.46
C GLY A 355 16.07 8.90 -1.48
N SER A 356 15.93 9.25 -0.20
CA SER A 356 15.99 8.31 0.92
C SER A 356 14.78 7.36 1.01
N PHE A 357 13.69 7.66 0.29
CA PHE A 357 12.46 6.86 0.29
C PHE A 357 12.51 5.63 -0.63
N LEU A 358 13.54 5.56 -1.50
CA LEU A 358 13.64 4.47 -2.46
C LEU A 358 13.77 3.11 -1.79
N ALA A 359 13.07 2.15 -2.36
CA ALA A 359 13.28 0.73 -2.08
C ALA A 359 14.70 0.29 -2.47
N SER A 360 15.19 -0.76 -1.83
CA SER A 360 16.45 -1.40 -2.20
C SER A 360 16.34 -2.23 -3.50
N GLY A 361 15.13 -2.41 -4.01
CA GLY A 361 14.81 -3.18 -5.20
C GLY A 361 13.71 -4.21 -4.94
N TYR A 362 13.58 -5.19 -5.82
CA TYR A 362 12.63 -6.29 -5.69
C TYR A 362 13.32 -7.54 -5.14
N TYR A 363 12.71 -8.13 -4.13
CA TYR A 363 13.21 -9.32 -3.44
C TYR A 363 13.30 -10.51 -4.40
N ASN A 364 14.45 -11.17 -4.43
CA ASN A 364 14.76 -12.29 -5.34
C ASN A 364 14.48 -12.00 -6.84
N ASN A 365 14.56 -10.72 -7.25
CA ASN A 365 14.33 -10.34 -8.65
C ASN A 365 15.30 -9.24 -9.13
N PRO A 366 16.59 -9.57 -9.30
CA PRO A 366 17.62 -8.60 -9.70
C PRO A 366 17.41 -8.04 -11.12
N GLU A 367 16.88 -8.83 -12.05
CA GLU A 367 16.62 -8.38 -13.43
C GLU A 367 15.54 -7.30 -13.46
N LYS A 368 14.42 -7.54 -12.77
CA LYS A 368 13.36 -6.54 -12.65
C LYS A 368 13.84 -5.31 -11.89
N THR A 369 14.65 -5.49 -10.85
CA THR A 369 15.27 -4.38 -10.12
C THR A 369 16.08 -3.51 -11.05
N ALA A 370 17.01 -4.09 -11.81
CA ALA A 370 17.88 -3.37 -12.74
C ALA A 370 17.10 -2.68 -13.89
N SER A 371 15.91 -3.14 -14.23
CA SER A 371 15.09 -2.55 -15.30
C SER A 371 14.39 -1.24 -14.89
N VAL A 372 14.20 -0.98 -13.58
CA VAL A 372 13.46 0.19 -13.08
C VAL A 372 14.24 1.05 -12.09
N PHE A 373 15.18 0.46 -11.34
CA PHE A 373 16.14 1.19 -10.51
C PHE A 373 17.42 1.38 -11.33
N VAL A 374 17.51 2.50 -12.01
CA VAL A 374 18.52 2.76 -13.04
C VAL A 374 19.42 3.93 -12.65
N GLN A 375 20.56 4.07 -13.35
CA GLN A 375 21.36 5.29 -13.28
C GLN A 375 20.51 6.49 -13.70
N ASN A 376 20.58 7.58 -12.93
CA ASN A 376 19.94 8.85 -13.30
C ASN A 376 20.45 9.32 -14.69
N PRO A 377 19.58 9.41 -15.71
CA PRO A 377 20.00 9.79 -17.05
C PRO A 377 20.50 11.25 -17.13
N LEU A 378 20.08 12.10 -16.19
CA LEU A 378 20.48 13.51 -16.11
C LEU A 378 21.81 13.70 -15.37
N ASN A 379 22.31 12.69 -14.65
CA ASN A 379 23.56 12.73 -13.90
C ASN A 379 24.60 11.79 -14.53
N LYS A 380 25.68 12.36 -15.10
CA LYS A 380 26.78 11.61 -15.73
C LYS A 380 28.06 11.62 -14.90
N CYS A 381 28.06 12.29 -13.75
CA CYS A 381 29.30 12.54 -12.98
C CYS A 381 29.58 11.47 -11.93
N TYR A 382 28.53 10.87 -11.35
CA TYR A 382 28.62 9.83 -10.32
C TYR A 382 27.41 8.89 -10.36
N LEU A 383 27.51 7.77 -9.67
CA LEU A 383 26.43 6.79 -9.60
C LEU A 383 25.29 7.35 -8.73
N GLU A 384 24.13 7.52 -9.33
CA GLU A 384 22.92 7.98 -8.67
C GLU A 384 21.72 7.17 -9.14
N THR A 385 21.13 6.41 -8.25
CA THR A 385 19.98 5.58 -8.58
C THR A 385 18.70 6.39 -8.60
N VAL A 386 17.91 6.23 -9.67
CA VAL A 386 16.53 6.70 -9.75
C VAL A 386 15.59 5.53 -9.98
N TYR A 387 14.39 5.65 -9.44
CA TYR A 387 13.29 4.72 -9.73
C TYR A 387 12.42 5.29 -10.86
N LYS A 388 12.24 4.53 -11.93
CA LYS A 388 11.34 4.82 -13.04
C LYS A 388 9.95 4.34 -12.69
N THR A 389 9.00 5.26 -12.47
CA THR A 389 7.67 4.90 -11.96
C THR A 389 6.76 4.26 -13.00
N GLY A 390 6.99 4.55 -14.28
CA GLY A 390 6.08 4.24 -15.37
C GLY A 390 4.88 5.19 -15.45
N ASP A 391 4.78 6.18 -14.57
CA ASP A 391 3.75 7.22 -14.61
C ASP A 391 4.17 8.36 -15.52
N ILE A 392 3.28 8.80 -16.42
CA ILE A 392 3.49 9.94 -17.30
C ILE A 392 2.87 11.17 -16.64
N VAL A 393 3.68 12.21 -16.51
CA VAL A 393 3.34 13.46 -15.83
C VAL A 393 3.82 14.67 -16.61
N LYS A 394 3.36 15.85 -16.23
CA LYS A 394 3.91 17.13 -16.68
C LYS A 394 3.83 18.18 -15.58
N TYR A 395 4.61 19.26 -15.69
CA TYR A 395 4.38 20.47 -14.93
C TYR A 395 3.35 21.35 -15.65
N ASN A 396 2.39 21.90 -14.90
CA ASN A 396 1.52 22.98 -15.40
C ASN A 396 2.20 24.34 -15.25
N ASP A 397 1.53 25.40 -15.75
CA ASP A 397 2.00 26.81 -15.69
C ASP A 397 2.28 27.32 -14.26
N ARG A 398 1.80 26.62 -13.22
CA ARG A 398 2.03 26.96 -11.81
C ARG A 398 3.19 26.17 -11.18
N GLY A 399 3.88 25.35 -11.98
CA GLY A 399 4.93 24.45 -11.50
C GLY A 399 4.41 23.28 -10.65
N GLU A 400 3.11 22.95 -10.74
CA GLU A 400 2.50 21.82 -10.06
C GLU A 400 2.55 20.58 -10.96
N LEU A 401 2.94 19.44 -10.41
CA LEU A 401 2.91 18.18 -11.13
C LEU A 401 1.46 17.71 -11.37
N ILE A 402 1.18 17.35 -12.61
CA ILE A 402 -0.09 16.79 -13.06
C ILE A 402 0.13 15.36 -13.55
N TYR A 403 -0.62 14.41 -12.98
CA TYR A 403 -0.66 13.05 -13.47
C TYR A 403 -1.49 12.96 -14.76
N LEU A 404 -0.96 12.31 -15.80
CA LEU A 404 -1.61 12.16 -17.10
C LEU A 404 -2.06 10.72 -17.35
N SER A 405 -1.15 9.77 -17.28
CA SER A 405 -1.42 8.37 -17.64
C SER A 405 -0.32 7.42 -17.13
N ARG A 406 -0.47 6.14 -17.46
CA ARG A 406 0.57 5.13 -17.30
C ARG A 406 1.18 4.74 -18.65
N LYS A 407 2.46 4.42 -18.64
CA LYS A 407 3.20 3.86 -19.77
C LYS A 407 2.83 2.39 -20.05
N ASP A 408 2.31 1.69 -19.04
CA ASP A 408 1.91 0.28 -19.05
C ASP A 408 0.39 0.10 -18.85
N PHE A 409 -0.07 -1.15 -18.74
CA PHE A 409 -1.48 -1.49 -18.50
C PHE A 409 -1.81 -1.63 -17.01
N GLN A 410 -1.00 -1.10 -16.14
CA GLN A 410 -1.27 -1.06 -14.72
C GLN A 410 -2.39 -0.05 -14.43
N ILE A 411 -3.27 -0.42 -13.52
CA ILE A 411 -4.37 0.43 -13.06
C ILE A 411 -4.34 0.61 -11.55
N LYS A 412 -5.02 1.64 -11.08
CA LYS A 412 -5.39 1.81 -9.68
C LYS A 412 -6.91 1.65 -9.58
N HIS A 413 -7.36 0.63 -8.83
CA HIS A 413 -8.79 0.30 -8.69
C HIS A 413 -9.11 0.04 -7.21
N MET A 414 -10.01 0.84 -6.63
CA MET A 414 -10.38 0.78 -5.21
C MET A 414 -9.16 0.83 -4.26
N GLY A 415 -8.15 1.64 -4.62
CA GLY A 415 -6.90 1.78 -3.88
C GLY A 415 -5.86 0.66 -4.14
N TYR A 416 -6.22 -0.35 -4.92
CA TYR A 416 -5.32 -1.45 -5.26
C TYR A 416 -4.56 -1.15 -6.54
N ARG A 417 -3.25 -1.39 -6.52
CA ARG A 417 -2.39 -1.38 -7.71
C ARG A 417 -2.52 -2.72 -8.41
N ILE A 418 -3.09 -2.74 -9.61
CA ILE A 418 -3.42 -3.96 -10.34
C ILE A 418 -2.73 -3.93 -11.71
N GLU A 419 -1.97 -4.97 -11.99
CA GLU A 419 -1.50 -5.28 -13.33
C GLU A 419 -2.60 -6.05 -14.07
N LEU A 420 -3.18 -5.47 -15.11
CA LEU A 420 -4.19 -6.17 -15.92
C LEU A 420 -3.67 -7.48 -16.50
N GLY A 421 -2.36 -7.55 -16.78
CA GLY A 421 -1.69 -8.76 -17.25
C GLY A 421 -1.73 -9.93 -16.24
N GLU A 422 -1.83 -9.68 -14.93
CA GLU A 422 -1.98 -10.74 -13.93
C GLU A 422 -3.36 -11.42 -14.07
N ILE A 423 -4.41 -10.63 -14.30
CA ILE A 423 -5.75 -11.14 -14.55
C ILE A 423 -5.81 -11.90 -15.88
N GLU A 424 -5.19 -11.34 -16.92
CA GLU A 424 -5.09 -11.97 -18.25
C GLU A 424 -4.36 -13.31 -18.17
N ASN A 425 -3.28 -13.38 -17.41
CA ASN A 425 -2.53 -14.62 -17.21
C ASN A 425 -3.38 -15.67 -16.46
N ALA A 426 -4.08 -15.26 -15.40
CA ALA A 426 -5.00 -16.16 -14.70
C ALA A 426 -6.11 -16.68 -15.61
N ALA A 427 -6.65 -15.85 -16.51
CA ALA A 427 -7.68 -16.22 -17.46
C ALA A 427 -7.13 -17.10 -18.59
N ASN A 428 -5.99 -16.77 -19.20
CA ASN A 428 -5.40 -17.56 -20.29
C ASN A 428 -5.04 -19.01 -19.88
N ASN A 429 -4.87 -19.27 -18.58
CA ASN A 429 -4.65 -20.61 -18.04
C ASN A 429 -5.95 -21.40 -17.75
N ILE A 430 -7.10 -20.92 -18.21
CA ILE A 430 -8.38 -21.64 -18.14
C ILE A 430 -8.52 -22.47 -19.43
N GLU A 431 -8.76 -23.78 -19.30
CA GLU A 431 -9.00 -24.66 -20.43
C GLU A 431 -10.20 -24.16 -21.23
N GLY A 432 -10.06 -24.07 -22.56
CA GLY A 432 -11.07 -23.53 -23.47
C GLY A 432 -10.95 -22.04 -23.77
N ILE A 433 -10.11 -21.27 -23.08
CA ILE A 433 -9.77 -19.90 -23.47
C ILE A 433 -8.63 -19.93 -24.52
N ILE A 434 -8.91 -19.34 -25.67
CA ILE A 434 -7.93 -19.21 -26.76
C ILE A 434 -7.04 -17.96 -26.52
N ILE A 435 -7.67 -16.85 -26.15
CA ILE A 435 -7.01 -15.58 -25.86
C ILE A 435 -7.93 -14.67 -25.06
N CYS A 436 -7.35 -13.84 -24.20
CA CYS A 436 -8.10 -12.82 -23.47
C CYS A 436 -7.34 -11.50 -23.38
N ALA A 437 -8.07 -10.43 -23.03
CA ALA A 437 -7.51 -9.13 -22.71
C ALA A 437 -8.40 -8.40 -21.71
N CYS A 438 -7.76 -7.72 -20.75
CA CYS A 438 -8.42 -6.82 -19.81
C CYS A 438 -8.33 -5.37 -20.27
N VAL A 439 -9.40 -4.62 -20.05
CA VAL A 439 -9.41 -3.17 -20.15
C VAL A 439 -10.06 -2.58 -18.89
N TYR A 440 -9.70 -1.34 -18.59
CA TYR A 440 -10.31 -0.61 -17.48
C TYR A 440 -11.25 0.46 -18.03
N ASP A 441 -12.52 0.37 -17.63
CA ASP A 441 -13.54 1.39 -17.87
C ASP A 441 -13.41 2.44 -16.77
N ILE A 442 -12.82 3.59 -17.11
CA ILE A 442 -12.55 4.67 -16.15
C ILE A 442 -13.86 5.32 -15.69
N GLU A 443 -14.85 5.47 -16.59
CA GLU A 443 -16.13 6.13 -16.27
C GLU A 443 -16.94 5.34 -15.25
N LYS A 444 -16.96 4.01 -15.41
CA LYS A 444 -17.69 3.10 -14.52
C LYS A 444 -16.81 2.53 -13.40
N SER A 445 -15.50 2.85 -13.41
CA SER A 445 -14.51 2.26 -12.50
C SER A 445 -14.58 0.72 -12.47
N GLN A 446 -14.55 0.09 -13.65
CA GLN A 446 -14.74 -1.36 -13.80
C GLN A 446 -13.58 -2.01 -14.57
N ILE A 447 -13.14 -3.15 -14.08
CA ILE A 447 -12.27 -4.07 -14.81
C ILE A 447 -13.15 -4.94 -15.71
N VAL A 448 -12.89 -4.92 -17.02
CA VAL A 448 -13.62 -5.72 -18.00
C VAL A 448 -12.67 -6.68 -18.69
N LEU A 449 -12.95 -7.98 -18.60
CA LEU A 449 -12.24 -9.03 -19.32
C LEU A 449 -12.98 -9.39 -20.59
N PHE A 450 -12.32 -9.30 -21.71
CA PHE A 450 -12.77 -9.85 -22.99
C PHE A 450 -12.04 -11.17 -23.25
N TYR A 451 -12.74 -12.19 -23.69
CA TYR A 451 -12.12 -13.46 -24.07
C TYR A 451 -12.72 -14.05 -25.35
N GLN A 452 -11.90 -14.81 -26.04
CA GLN A 452 -12.29 -15.68 -27.13
C GLN A 452 -12.03 -17.13 -26.68
N GLY A 453 -13.01 -18.01 -26.82
CA GLY A 453 -12.88 -19.40 -26.39
C GLY A 453 -14.11 -20.22 -26.79
N ASP A 454 -13.96 -21.54 -26.73
CA ASP A 454 -14.99 -22.51 -27.08
C ASP A 454 -15.69 -23.00 -25.80
N GLU A 455 -17.00 -23.20 -25.86
CA GLU A 455 -17.87 -23.86 -24.87
C GLU A 455 -17.83 -23.31 -23.41
N LEU A 456 -17.17 -22.16 -23.17
CA LEU A 456 -17.12 -21.54 -21.86
C LEU A 456 -18.14 -20.42 -21.74
N GLU A 457 -18.84 -20.40 -20.61
CA GLU A 457 -19.73 -19.30 -20.24
C GLU A 457 -19.01 -18.29 -19.34
N GLU A 458 -19.48 -17.03 -19.35
CA GLU A 458 -18.87 -15.92 -18.60
C GLU A 458 -18.76 -16.21 -17.09
N ASN A 459 -19.77 -16.91 -16.52
CA ASN A 459 -19.79 -17.28 -15.10
C ASN A 459 -18.73 -18.32 -14.74
N ASP A 460 -18.42 -19.25 -15.64
CA ASP A 460 -17.41 -20.28 -15.43
C ASP A 460 -16.02 -19.65 -15.43
N VAL A 461 -15.77 -18.73 -16.37
CA VAL A 461 -14.54 -17.94 -16.44
C VAL A 461 -14.36 -17.10 -15.17
N LEU A 462 -15.42 -16.42 -14.71
CA LEU A 462 -15.36 -15.62 -13.47
C LEU A 462 -15.05 -16.49 -12.25
N SER A 463 -15.69 -17.65 -12.14
CA SER A 463 -15.48 -18.58 -11.03
C SER A 463 -14.05 -19.13 -11.00
N ALA A 464 -13.48 -19.46 -12.16
CA ALA A 464 -12.10 -19.91 -12.27
C ALA A 464 -11.10 -18.81 -11.91
N ILE A 465 -11.33 -17.56 -12.34
CA ILE A 465 -10.47 -16.41 -11.98
C ILE A 465 -10.51 -16.13 -10.46
N LYS A 466 -11.68 -16.20 -9.82
CA LYS A 466 -11.83 -15.99 -8.36
C LYS A 466 -10.97 -16.91 -7.51
N ASN A 467 -10.63 -18.09 -8.02
CA ASN A 467 -9.76 -19.04 -7.32
C ASN A 467 -8.26 -18.70 -7.47
N LYS A 468 -7.89 -17.84 -8.43
CA LYS A 468 -6.49 -17.54 -8.77
C LYS A 468 -6.06 -16.15 -8.33
N VAL A 469 -6.95 -15.16 -8.36
CA VAL A 469 -6.62 -13.78 -8.00
C VAL A 469 -7.47 -13.28 -6.83
N PRO A 470 -6.98 -12.31 -6.04
CA PRO A 470 -7.76 -11.69 -4.97
C PRO A 470 -9.05 -11.07 -5.49
N THR A 471 -10.07 -10.99 -4.63
CA THR A 471 -11.39 -10.49 -4.99
C THR A 471 -11.38 -9.08 -5.61
N TYR A 472 -10.48 -8.21 -5.17
CA TYR A 472 -10.35 -6.85 -5.71
C TYR A 472 -9.78 -6.80 -7.14
N MET A 473 -9.18 -7.90 -7.63
CA MET A 473 -8.67 -8.03 -9.00
C MET A 473 -9.68 -8.72 -9.93
N CYS A 474 -10.75 -9.28 -9.37
CA CYS A 474 -11.74 -10.00 -10.20
C CYS A 474 -12.43 -9.02 -11.17
N PRO A 475 -12.56 -9.38 -12.46
CA PRO A 475 -13.30 -8.56 -13.41
C PRO A 475 -14.73 -8.28 -12.94
N ASN A 476 -15.16 -7.02 -13.08
CA ASN A 476 -16.53 -6.59 -12.80
C ASN A 476 -17.50 -7.06 -13.91
N LYS A 477 -16.94 -7.21 -15.11
CA LYS A 477 -17.68 -7.69 -16.30
C LYS A 477 -16.79 -8.60 -17.12
N ILE A 478 -17.36 -9.66 -17.63
CA ILE A 478 -16.73 -10.59 -18.59
C ILE A 478 -17.53 -10.55 -19.87
N VAL A 479 -16.85 -10.55 -21.00
CA VAL A 479 -17.47 -10.46 -22.33
C VAL A 479 -16.84 -11.49 -23.25
N LYS A 480 -17.64 -12.44 -23.73
CA LYS A 480 -17.23 -13.40 -24.76
C LYS A 480 -17.24 -12.74 -26.13
N LEU A 481 -16.16 -12.89 -26.88
CA LEU A 481 -16.04 -12.41 -28.25
C LEU A 481 -15.93 -13.58 -29.23
N LEU A 482 -16.58 -13.47 -30.38
CA LEU A 482 -16.39 -14.43 -31.48
C LEU A 482 -14.94 -14.35 -32.02
N ARG A 483 -14.39 -13.16 -32.07
CA ARG A 483 -13.01 -12.90 -32.49
C ARG A 483 -12.41 -11.71 -31.77
N MET A 484 -11.19 -11.90 -31.23
CA MET A 484 -10.43 -10.83 -30.61
C MET A 484 -9.98 -9.80 -31.65
N PRO A 485 -10.16 -8.49 -31.42
CA PRO A 485 -9.67 -7.46 -32.35
C PRO A 485 -8.17 -7.30 -32.25
N TYR A 486 -7.50 -7.13 -33.41
CA TYR A 486 -6.06 -6.87 -33.52
C TYR A 486 -5.83 -5.56 -34.26
N ASN A 487 -4.81 -4.80 -33.82
CA ASN A 487 -4.34 -3.61 -34.52
C ASN A 487 -3.49 -3.98 -35.77
N ALA A 488 -3.06 -2.97 -36.53
CA ALA A 488 -2.25 -3.14 -37.72
C ALA A 488 -0.91 -3.86 -37.49
N ASN A 489 -0.40 -3.86 -36.25
CA ASN A 489 0.84 -4.52 -35.85
C ASN A 489 0.62 -5.96 -35.31
N GLY A 490 -0.57 -6.52 -35.44
CA GLY A 490 -0.90 -7.87 -34.98
C GLY A 490 -1.03 -8.00 -33.45
N LYS A 491 -1.07 -6.89 -32.69
CA LYS A 491 -1.32 -6.89 -31.25
C LYS A 491 -2.81 -6.69 -30.96
N ILE A 492 -3.29 -7.20 -29.82
CA ILE A 492 -4.67 -6.97 -29.40
C ILE A 492 -4.97 -5.46 -29.36
N ASP A 493 -6.06 -5.09 -30.01
CA ASP A 493 -6.52 -3.68 -30.09
C ASP A 493 -7.38 -3.33 -28.87
N ARG A 494 -6.70 -2.95 -27.79
CA ARG A 494 -7.38 -2.52 -26.56
C ARG A 494 -8.16 -1.21 -26.69
N VAL A 495 -7.83 -0.38 -27.69
CA VAL A 495 -8.60 0.85 -27.97
C VAL A 495 -9.98 0.45 -28.50
N ASN A 496 -10.00 -0.51 -29.43
CA ASN A 496 -11.26 -1.05 -29.95
C ASN A 496 -12.07 -1.72 -28.82
N LEU A 497 -11.45 -2.53 -27.98
CA LEU A 497 -12.10 -3.15 -26.82
C LEU A 497 -12.72 -2.11 -25.87
N LYS A 498 -12.02 -1.00 -25.58
CA LYS A 498 -12.58 0.11 -24.78
C LYS A 498 -13.77 0.78 -25.46
N ASN A 499 -13.74 0.93 -26.78
CA ASN A 499 -14.85 1.52 -27.54
C ASN A 499 -16.10 0.63 -27.53
N MET A 500 -15.96 -0.69 -27.37
CA MET A 500 -17.09 -1.61 -27.22
C MET A 500 -17.81 -1.48 -25.86
N LEU A 501 -17.25 -0.71 -24.90
CA LEU A 501 -17.87 -0.48 -23.59
C LEU A 501 -18.79 0.74 -23.57
N LYS A 502 -18.66 1.62 -24.56
CA LYS A 502 -19.52 2.79 -24.77
C LYS A 502 -20.85 2.37 -25.38
#